data_e528ab0317d07b8b1e4d5200a7498917
#
_entry.id   e528ab0317d07b8b1e4d5200a7498917
#
_cell.length_a   1.000
_cell.length_b   1.000
_cell.length_c   1.000
_cell.angle_alpha   90.00
_cell.angle_beta   90.00
_cell.angle_gamma   90.00
#
_symmetry.space_group_name_H-M   'P 1'
#
loop_
_entity.id
_entity.type
_entity.pdbx_description
1 polymer ?
#
loop_
_entity_poly.entity_id
_entity_poly.type
_entity_poly.pdbx_seq_one_letter_code
_entity_poly.pdbx_strand_id
1 'polypeptide(L)'
;MRIFSIVLALIAGNAWAFNSEEWLGKRELFAREAERLRAAYTNCVANLQVPAEDVTIPVETFDDGSVKVMIFAKKAQYFLDKGLVWAEDVTVRRFKPDGTLEAKIEAKNCVVDRFSKSGWAEGLATVTHGKTVFKGKGVYFSSPEGYMKVVERTNVDSKDLKFGGAL
;
A
#
# COMPACT_ATOMS: atom_id res chain seq x y z
N MET A 1 -4.59 15.14 21.83
CA MET A 1 -3.48 14.40 21.20
C MET A 1 -3.56 14.65 19.70
N ARG A 2 -2.64 15.45 19.16
CA ARG A 2 -2.64 15.79 17.72
C ARG A 2 -2.05 14.60 16.95
N ILE A 3 -2.88 13.92 16.19
CA ILE A 3 -2.46 12.87 15.28
C ILE A 3 -1.83 13.55 14.06
N PHE A 4 -0.51 13.55 13.99
CA PHE A 4 0.21 13.92 12.76
C PHE A 4 0.09 12.77 11.78
N SER A 5 -0.88 12.87 10.86
CA SER A 5 -0.93 12.00 9.69
C SER A 5 0.12 12.51 8.69
N ILE A 6 1.24 11.80 8.57
CA ILE A 6 2.18 12.06 7.47
C ILE A 6 1.61 11.40 6.24
N VAL A 7 1.14 12.23 5.32
CA VAL A 7 0.70 11.80 3.99
C VAL A 7 1.90 11.84 3.07
N LEU A 8 2.36 10.69 2.64
CA LEU A 8 3.40 10.58 1.63
C LEU A 8 2.75 10.37 0.27
N ALA A 9 2.62 11.45 -0.50
CA ALA A 9 2.36 11.35 -1.91
C ALA A 9 3.67 10.94 -2.61
N LEU A 10 3.76 9.70 -3.06
CA LEU A 10 4.86 9.24 -3.90
C LEU A 10 4.68 9.82 -5.29
N ILE A 11 5.23 11.01 -5.53
CA ILE A 11 5.21 11.66 -6.82
C ILE A 11 6.30 11.03 -7.69
N ALA A 12 5.90 10.18 -8.63
CA ALA A 12 6.76 9.80 -9.75
C ALA A 12 6.98 11.05 -10.61
N GLY A 13 8.25 11.42 -10.78
CA GLY A 13 8.74 12.64 -11.37
C GLY A 13 7.95 13.21 -12.56
N ASN A 14 7.25 14.25 -12.28
CA ASN A 14 6.95 15.41 -13.15
C ASN A 14 6.40 16.50 -12.23
N ALA A 15 6.86 17.72 -12.43
CA ALA A 15 6.42 18.89 -11.65
C ALA A 15 4.92 19.13 -11.81
N TRP A 16 4.13 18.56 -10.94
CA TRP A 16 2.70 18.81 -10.86
C TRP A 16 2.47 20.07 -10.03
N ALA A 17 1.75 21.01 -10.61
CA ALA A 17 1.18 22.09 -9.82
C ALA A 17 0.29 21.45 -8.73
N PHE A 18 0.68 21.63 -7.48
CA PHE A 18 -0.04 21.10 -6.33
C PHE A 18 -1.39 21.84 -6.22
N ASN A 19 -2.47 21.18 -6.65
CA ASN A 19 -3.82 21.68 -6.45
C ASN A 19 -4.33 21.20 -5.10
N SER A 20 -4.34 22.09 -4.11
CA SER A 20 -4.73 21.78 -2.75
C SER A 20 -6.18 21.29 -2.62
N GLU A 21 -7.09 21.79 -3.45
CA GLU A 21 -8.52 21.40 -3.41
C GLU A 21 -8.71 20.00 -3.99
N GLU A 22 -8.08 19.67 -5.09
CA GLU A 22 -8.11 18.32 -5.66
C GLU A 22 -7.52 17.31 -4.68
N TRP A 23 -6.44 17.69 -4.00
CA TRP A 23 -5.79 16.83 -3.03
C TRP A 23 -6.66 16.60 -1.77
N LEU A 24 -7.36 17.62 -1.28
CA LEU A 24 -8.29 17.48 -0.15
C LEU A 24 -9.46 16.55 -0.48
N GLY A 25 -10.03 16.65 -1.69
CA GLY A 25 -11.08 15.75 -2.17
C GLY A 25 -10.61 14.30 -2.26
N LYS A 26 -9.42 14.07 -2.80
CA LYS A 26 -8.80 12.73 -2.86
C LYS A 26 -8.49 12.17 -1.47
N ARG A 27 -8.08 13.00 -0.52
CA ARG A 27 -7.80 12.59 0.85
C ARG A 27 -9.02 11.99 1.54
N GLU A 28 -10.19 12.60 1.39
CA GLU A 28 -11.43 12.05 1.95
C GLU A 28 -11.82 10.73 1.29
N LEU A 29 -11.67 10.64 -0.04
CA LEU A 29 -11.92 9.41 -0.79
C LEU A 29 -11.02 8.28 -0.30
N PHE A 30 -9.74 8.54 -0.13
CA PHE A 30 -8.78 7.55 0.36
C PHE A 30 -9.04 7.14 1.82
N ALA A 31 -9.51 8.07 2.66
CA ALA A 31 -9.90 7.75 4.02
C ALA A 31 -11.08 6.78 4.07
N ARG A 32 -12.11 7.01 3.24
CA ARG A 32 -13.28 6.12 3.12
C ARG A 32 -12.88 4.75 2.56
N GLU A 33 -12.03 4.73 1.56
CA GLU A 33 -11.55 3.48 0.97
C GLU A 33 -10.69 2.68 1.95
N ALA A 34 -9.85 3.33 2.73
CA ALA A 34 -9.06 2.70 3.78
C ALA A 34 -9.97 2.06 4.84
N GLU A 35 -11.03 2.74 5.29
CA GLU A 35 -12.01 2.19 6.23
C GLU A 35 -12.79 1.02 5.63
N ARG A 36 -13.18 1.11 4.35
CA ARG A 36 -13.83 0.02 3.63
C ARG A 36 -12.95 -1.23 3.60
N LEU A 37 -11.68 -1.07 3.25
CA LEU A 37 -10.72 -2.19 3.17
C LEU A 37 -10.39 -2.74 4.55
N ARG A 38 -10.31 -1.90 5.58
CA ARG A 38 -10.14 -2.35 6.96
C ARG A 38 -11.31 -3.21 7.43
N ALA A 39 -12.54 -2.80 7.13
CA ALA A 39 -13.74 -3.61 7.39
C ALA A 39 -13.73 -4.91 6.58
N ALA A 40 -13.34 -4.83 5.30
CA ALA A 40 -13.19 -6.00 4.44
C ALA A 40 -12.15 -7.00 4.99
N TYR A 41 -11.03 -6.53 5.52
CA TYR A 41 -10.04 -7.37 6.19
C TYR A 41 -10.66 -8.16 7.34
N THR A 42 -11.39 -7.48 8.23
CA THR A 42 -12.08 -8.12 9.37
C THR A 42 -13.05 -9.20 8.90
N ASN A 43 -13.81 -8.90 7.85
CA ASN A 43 -14.75 -9.87 7.27
C ASN A 43 -14.05 -11.07 6.63
N CYS A 44 -12.93 -10.84 5.94
CA CYS A 44 -12.13 -11.93 5.36
C CYS A 44 -11.61 -12.86 6.47
N VAL A 45 -11.04 -12.30 7.54
CA VAL A 45 -10.53 -13.09 8.67
C VAL A 45 -11.61 -13.95 9.30
N ALA A 46 -12.83 -13.41 9.46
CA ALA A 46 -13.97 -14.15 10.01
C ALA A 46 -14.46 -15.30 9.12
N ASN A 47 -14.13 -15.27 7.82
CA ASN A 47 -14.58 -16.24 6.82
C ASN A 47 -13.44 -17.05 6.18
N LEU A 48 -12.26 -17.07 6.79
CA LEU A 48 -11.16 -17.88 6.33
C LEU A 48 -11.51 -19.37 6.41
N GLN A 49 -11.16 -20.10 5.36
CA GLN A 49 -11.33 -21.55 5.29
C GLN A 49 -9.96 -22.23 5.22
N VAL A 50 -9.53 -22.60 4.02
CA VAL A 50 -8.23 -23.22 3.77
C VAL A 50 -7.43 -22.32 2.83
N PRO A 51 -6.58 -21.42 3.36
CA PRO A 51 -5.72 -20.59 2.54
C PRO A 51 -4.75 -21.43 1.71
N ALA A 52 -4.46 -20.98 0.49
CA ALA A 52 -3.36 -21.50 -0.31
C ALA A 52 -2.01 -21.04 0.29
N GLU A 53 -0.98 -21.87 0.15
CA GLU A 53 0.37 -21.58 0.64
C GLU A 53 1.30 -21.13 -0.51
N ASP A 54 2.32 -20.32 -0.16
CA ASP A 54 3.38 -19.84 -1.06
C ASP A 54 2.83 -19.24 -2.37
N VAL A 55 1.97 -18.23 -2.21
CA VAL A 55 1.16 -17.66 -3.29
C VAL A 55 1.84 -16.42 -3.89
N THR A 56 1.83 -16.33 -5.22
CA THR A 56 2.23 -15.14 -5.97
C THR A 56 1.07 -14.65 -6.82
N ILE A 57 0.67 -13.39 -6.63
CA ILE A 57 -0.54 -12.83 -7.25
C ILE A 57 -0.21 -11.52 -7.96
N PRO A 58 -0.36 -11.44 -9.29
CA PRO A 58 -0.32 -10.16 -9.99
C PRO A 58 -1.61 -9.39 -9.70
N VAL A 59 -1.47 -8.15 -9.25
CA VAL A 59 -2.60 -7.25 -8.94
C VAL A 59 -2.86 -6.30 -10.10
N GLU A 60 -1.79 -5.78 -10.70
CA GLU A 60 -1.85 -4.82 -11.79
C GLU A 60 -0.71 -5.06 -12.78
N THR A 61 -1.00 -4.86 -14.06
CA THR A 61 -0.03 -4.92 -15.15
C THR A 61 0.03 -3.59 -15.89
N PHE A 62 1.15 -3.33 -16.55
CA PHE A 62 1.27 -2.26 -17.55
C PHE A 62 0.57 -2.67 -18.85
N ASP A 63 0.42 -1.73 -19.76
CA ASP A 63 -0.24 -1.96 -21.06
C ASP A 63 0.51 -2.99 -21.93
N ASP A 64 1.82 -3.13 -21.75
CA ASP A 64 2.65 -4.14 -22.43
C ASP A 64 2.54 -5.55 -21.80
N GLY A 65 1.72 -5.70 -20.74
CA GLY A 65 1.52 -6.97 -20.01
C GLY A 65 2.56 -7.24 -18.93
N SER A 66 3.60 -6.42 -18.80
CA SER A 66 4.56 -6.54 -17.69
C SER A 66 3.91 -6.21 -16.35
N VAL A 67 4.40 -6.85 -15.28
CA VAL A 67 3.79 -6.69 -13.95
C VAL A 67 4.14 -5.35 -13.35
N LYS A 68 3.12 -4.62 -12.90
CA LYS A 68 3.25 -3.35 -12.20
C LYS A 68 3.18 -3.54 -10.67
N VAL A 69 2.25 -4.39 -10.21
CA VAL A 69 2.11 -4.72 -8.79
C VAL A 69 1.96 -6.21 -8.60
N MET A 70 2.77 -6.76 -7.71
CA MET A 70 2.81 -8.19 -7.35
C MET A 70 2.70 -8.36 -5.84
N ILE A 71 1.91 -9.35 -5.42
CA ILE A 71 1.85 -9.82 -4.04
C ILE A 71 2.56 -11.16 -3.94
N PHE A 72 3.43 -11.28 -2.96
CA PHE A 72 4.00 -12.53 -2.48
C PHE A 72 3.48 -12.78 -1.08
N ALA A 73 2.92 -13.93 -0.81
CA ALA A 73 2.34 -14.26 0.50
C ALA A 73 2.64 -15.70 0.87
N LYS A 74 2.90 -15.94 2.15
CA LYS A 74 3.03 -17.29 2.67
C LYS A 74 1.69 -18.02 2.66
N LYS A 75 0.60 -17.29 2.94
CA LYS A 75 -0.76 -17.78 2.82
C LYS A 75 -1.65 -16.74 2.17
N ALA A 76 -2.59 -17.17 1.33
CA ALA A 76 -3.60 -16.29 0.76
C ALA A 76 -4.90 -17.03 0.50
N GLN A 77 -6.00 -16.30 0.60
CA GLN A 77 -7.32 -16.79 0.23
C GLN A 77 -8.05 -15.76 -0.64
N TYR A 78 -8.59 -16.23 -1.75
CA TYR A 78 -9.45 -15.46 -2.64
C TYR A 78 -10.90 -15.51 -2.17
N PHE A 79 -11.55 -14.36 -2.16
CA PHE A 79 -12.99 -14.17 -2.03
C PHE A 79 -13.52 -13.69 -3.38
N LEU A 80 -13.76 -14.65 -4.27
CA LEU A 80 -14.02 -14.39 -5.70
C LEU A 80 -15.23 -13.51 -5.95
N ASP A 81 -16.29 -13.69 -5.17
CA ASP A 81 -17.53 -12.90 -5.22
C ASP A 81 -17.33 -11.42 -4.91
N LYS A 82 -16.30 -11.10 -4.14
CA LYS A 82 -15.97 -9.74 -3.68
C LYS A 82 -14.73 -9.15 -4.35
N GLY A 83 -14.00 -9.94 -5.14
CA GLY A 83 -12.73 -9.54 -5.73
C GLY A 83 -11.63 -9.27 -4.71
N LEU A 84 -11.78 -9.79 -3.47
CA LEU A 84 -10.83 -9.58 -2.39
C LEU A 84 -9.84 -10.73 -2.28
N VAL A 85 -8.62 -10.40 -1.89
CA VAL A 85 -7.57 -11.35 -1.52
C VAL A 85 -7.11 -11.02 -0.11
N TRP A 86 -7.28 -11.93 0.82
CA TRP A 86 -6.59 -11.88 2.09
C TRP A 86 -5.23 -12.58 1.98
N ALA A 87 -4.21 -12.05 2.66
CA ALA A 87 -2.87 -12.61 2.63
C ALA A 87 -2.17 -12.46 3.98
N GLU A 88 -1.33 -13.46 4.32
CA GLU A 88 -0.51 -13.51 5.53
C GLU A 88 0.97 -13.63 5.15
N ASP A 89 1.85 -13.01 5.96
CA ASP A 89 3.29 -12.89 5.71
C ASP A 89 3.53 -12.38 4.28
N VAL A 90 3.09 -11.14 4.06
CA VAL A 90 2.91 -10.59 2.73
C VAL A 90 3.99 -9.56 2.39
N THR A 91 4.44 -9.63 1.15
CA THR A 91 5.24 -8.58 0.51
C THR A 91 4.52 -8.11 -0.75
N VAL A 92 4.11 -6.85 -0.77
CA VAL A 92 3.60 -6.18 -1.98
C VAL A 92 4.76 -5.45 -2.64
N ARG A 93 5.01 -5.72 -3.91
CA ARG A 93 6.04 -5.07 -4.71
C ARG A 93 5.43 -4.29 -5.85
N ARG A 94 5.86 -3.05 -6.00
CA ARG A 94 5.53 -2.20 -7.15
C ARG A 94 6.80 -1.99 -7.98
N PHE A 95 6.64 -2.15 -9.29
CA PHE A 95 7.72 -2.04 -10.26
C PHE A 95 7.51 -0.82 -11.15
N LYS A 96 8.62 -0.28 -11.67
CA LYS A 96 8.62 0.69 -12.76
C LYS A 96 8.44 -0.02 -14.10
N PRO A 97 8.12 0.71 -15.19
CA PRO A 97 8.02 0.11 -16.52
C PRO A 97 9.29 -0.62 -16.99
N ASP A 98 10.47 -0.22 -16.50
CA ASP A 98 11.74 -0.88 -16.79
C ASP A 98 12.00 -2.18 -15.98
N GLY A 99 11.03 -2.58 -15.13
CA GLY A 99 11.11 -3.77 -14.29
C GLY A 99 11.86 -3.56 -12.97
N THR A 100 12.41 -2.38 -12.71
CA THR A 100 13.07 -2.10 -11.42
C THR A 100 12.06 -1.89 -10.30
N LEU A 101 12.45 -2.29 -9.08
CA LEU A 101 11.60 -2.12 -7.90
C LEU A 101 11.47 -0.64 -7.52
N GLU A 102 10.23 -0.16 -7.47
CA GLU A 102 9.91 1.21 -7.07
C GLU A 102 9.60 1.30 -5.58
N ALA A 103 8.72 0.40 -5.11
CA ALA A 103 8.29 0.37 -3.72
C ALA A 103 8.00 -1.05 -3.24
N LYS A 104 8.08 -1.24 -1.93
CA LYS A 104 7.80 -2.51 -1.26
C LYS A 104 7.06 -2.25 0.03
N ILE A 105 6.02 -3.05 0.31
CA ILE A 105 5.32 -3.10 1.60
C ILE A 105 5.50 -4.50 2.16
N GLU A 106 5.97 -4.60 3.38
CA GLU A 106 6.07 -5.86 4.12
C GLU A 106 5.15 -5.79 5.34
N ALA A 107 4.25 -6.72 5.46
CA ALA A 107 3.26 -6.76 6.54
C ALA A 107 2.94 -8.20 6.95
N LYS A 108 2.45 -8.37 8.19
CA LYS A 108 1.99 -9.67 8.65
C LYS A 108 0.70 -10.10 7.98
N ASN A 109 -0.22 -9.19 7.80
CA ASN A 109 -1.53 -9.44 7.20
C ASN A 109 -1.92 -8.30 6.28
N CYS A 110 -2.61 -8.64 5.19
CA CYS A 110 -3.20 -7.63 4.35
C CYS A 110 -4.47 -8.14 3.64
N VAL A 111 -5.27 -7.20 3.16
CA VAL A 111 -6.34 -7.45 2.19
C VAL A 111 -6.11 -6.57 0.97
N VAL A 112 -6.34 -7.11 -0.21
CA VAL A 112 -6.25 -6.38 -1.48
C VAL A 112 -7.53 -6.55 -2.25
N ASP A 113 -8.05 -5.45 -2.76
CA ASP A 113 -9.16 -5.41 -3.70
C ASP A 113 -8.60 -5.35 -5.12
N ARG A 114 -8.84 -6.39 -5.89
CA ARG A 114 -8.35 -6.51 -7.27
C ARG A 114 -9.06 -5.59 -8.24
N PHE A 115 -10.28 -5.15 -7.93
CA PHE A 115 -11.03 -4.24 -8.79
C PHE A 115 -10.54 -2.81 -8.64
N SER A 116 -10.42 -2.32 -7.41
CA SER A 116 -9.88 -0.98 -7.15
C SER A 116 -8.34 -0.93 -7.19
N LYS A 117 -7.67 -2.10 -7.18
CA LYS A 117 -6.20 -2.23 -7.14
C LYS A 117 -5.61 -1.48 -5.94
N SER A 118 -6.33 -1.51 -4.84
CA SER A 118 -5.97 -0.91 -3.56
C SER A 118 -5.94 -1.95 -2.45
N GLY A 119 -5.28 -1.65 -1.35
CA GLY A 119 -5.14 -2.61 -0.26
C GLY A 119 -4.96 -1.95 1.11
N TRP A 120 -5.14 -2.78 2.13
CA TRP A 120 -4.94 -2.45 3.53
C TRP A 120 -4.02 -3.48 4.18
N ALA A 121 -2.89 -3.02 4.71
CA ALA A 121 -2.01 -3.82 5.54
C ALA A 121 -2.36 -3.59 7.02
N GLU A 122 -2.76 -4.66 7.69
CA GLU A 122 -3.17 -4.61 9.10
C GLU A 122 -1.96 -4.76 10.03
N GLY A 123 -1.94 -3.98 11.11
CA GLY A 123 -0.89 -4.00 12.10
C GLY A 123 0.40 -3.34 11.62
N LEU A 124 1.54 -3.80 12.16
CA LEU A 124 2.84 -3.24 11.82
C LEU A 124 3.23 -3.59 10.38
N ALA A 125 3.64 -2.56 9.65
CA ALA A 125 4.13 -2.69 8.29
C ALA A 125 5.42 -1.88 8.08
N THR A 126 6.25 -2.36 7.19
CA THR A 126 7.44 -1.66 6.70
C THR A 126 7.24 -1.32 5.24
N VAL A 127 7.38 -0.05 4.93
CA VAL A 127 7.27 0.47 3.56
C VAL A 127 8.64 0.95 3.13
N THR A 128 9.13 0.45 2.02
CA THR A 128 10.39 0.89 1.40
C THR A 128 10.08 1.55 0.07
N HIS A 129 10.58 2.76 -0.13
CA HIS A 129 10.52 3.47 -1.40
C HIS A 129 11.88 4.09 -1.70
N GLY A 130 12.53 3.59 -2.74
CA GLY A 130 13.92 3.95 -3.02
C GLY A 130 14.81 3.61 -1.81
N LYS A 131 15.46 4.64 -1.24
CA LYS A 131 16.34 4.51 -0.06
C LYS A 131 15.62 4.85 1.26
N THR A 132 14.35 5.22 1.21
CA THR A 132 13.57 5.62 2.38
C THR A 132 12.76 4.45 2.90
N VAL A 133 12.81 4.25 4.21
CA VAL A 133 12.07 3.21 4.92
C VAL A 133 11.14 3.85 5.93
N PHE A 134 9.87 3.50 5.84
CA PHE A 134 8.83 3.93 6.78
C PHE A 134 8.34 2.72 7.55
N LYS A 135 8.16 2.87 8.85
CA LYS A 135 7.55 1.84 9.70
C LYS A 135 6.35 2.45 10.40
N GLY A 136 5.23 1.77 10.32
CA GLY A 136 4.01 2.24 10.94
C GLY A 136 2.98 1.15 11.10
N LYS A 137 1.84 1.51 11.67
CA LYS A 137 0.74 0.62 11.93
C LYS A 137 -0.47 1.03 11.11
N GLY A 138 -0.99 0.09 10.33
CA GLY A 138 -2.06 0.34 9.39
C GLY A 138 -1.58 1.11 8.15
N VAL A 139 -1.48 0.44 7.01
CA VAL A 139 -1.06 1.05 5.74
C VAL A 139 -2.12 0.84 4.69
N TYR A 140 -2.69 1.93 4.21
CA TYR A 140 -3.50 1.95 3.00
C TYR A 140 -2.62 2.25 1.79
N PHE A 141 -2.86 1.56 0.69
CA PHE A 141 -2.21 1.85 -0.59
C PHE A 141 -3.18 1.75 -1.76
N SER A 142 -2.96 2.58 -2.77
CA SER A 142 -3.68 2.56 -4.04
C SER A 142 -2.68 2.56 -5.18
N SER A 143 -2.67 1.50 -6.00
CA SER A 143 -1.76 1.39 -7.11
C SER A 143 -2.09 2.39 -8.24
N PRO A 144 -3.34 2.56 -8.67
CA PRO A 144 -3.67 3.50 -9.74
C PRO A 144 -3.26 4.93 -9.42
N GLU A 145 -3.44 5.34 -8.17
CA GLU A 145 -3.14 6.70 -7.72
C GLU A 145 -1.67 6.89 -7.28
N GLY A 146 -0.91 5.79 -7.18
CA GLY A 146 0.44 5.85 -6.61
C GLY A 146 0.47 6.38 -5.18
N TYR A 147 -0.59 6.15 -4.44
CA TYR A 147 -0.82 6.72 -3.10
C TYR A 147 -0.60 5.69 -2.02
N MET A 148 -0.01 6.13 -0.91
CA MET A 148 0.18 5.32 0.27
C MET A 148 0.00 6.18 1.52
N LYS A 149 -0.67 5.64 2.52
CA LYS A 149 -0.89 6.31 3.81
C LYS A 149 -0.61 5.35 4.95
N VAL A 150 0.27 5.75 5.85
CA VAL A 150 0.46 5.11 7.15
C VAL A 150 -0.41 5.80 8.19
N VAL A 151 -1.24 5.04 8.90
CA VAL A 151 -2.29 5.61 9.76
C VAL A 151 -1.78 5.94 11.15
N GLU A 152 -1.02 5.06 11.79
CA GLU A 152 -0.56 5.22 13.17
C GLU A 152 0.96 5.01 13.28
N ARG A 153 1.61 5.79 14.15
CA ARG A 153 3.01 5.68 14.58
C ARG A 153 3.98 5.41 13.43
N THR A 154 4.58 6.45 12.90
CA THR A 154 5.54 6.34 11.81
C THR A 154 6.94 6.64 12.32
N ASN A 155 7.83 5.67 12.21
CA ASN A 155 9.26 5.92 12.22
C ASN A 155 9.72 6.01 10.76
N VAL A 156 10.47 7.07 10.46
CA VAL A 156 11.08 7.28 9.14
C VAL A 156 12.58 7.13 9.29
N ASP A 157 13.16 6.20 8.55
CA ASP A 157 14.60 6.08 8.42
C ASP A 157 14.96 6.33 6.95
N SER A 158 15.72 7.38 6.71
CA SER A 158 16.18 7.73 5.37
C SER A 158 17.67 8.02 5.41
N LYS A 159 18.41 7.29 4.62
CA LYS A 159 19.86 7.47 4.48
C LYS A 159 20.23 8.79 3.76
N ASP A 160 19.27 9.43 3.12
CA ASP A 160 19.48 10.61 2.29
C ASP A 160 18.82 11.90 2.82
N LEU A 161 18.08 11.85 3.94
CA LEU A 161 17.55 13.05 4.59
C LEU A 161 18.68 13.76 5.35
N LYS A 162 19.52 14.48 4.62
CA LYS A 162 20.30 15.55 5.20
C LYS A 162 19.32 16.68 5.50
N PHE A 163 18.85 16.78 6.73
CA PHE A 163 18.31 18.04 7.22
C PHE A 163 19.48 19.04 7.19
N GLY A 164 19.50 19.86 6.15
CA GLY A 164 20.37 21.02 6.13
C GLY A 164 20.01 21.87 7.33
N GLY A 165 20.81 21.79 8.37
CA GLY A 165 20.77 22.77 9.45
C GLY A 165 21.12 24.11 8.84
N ALA A 166 20.13 24.95 8.61
CA ALA A 166 20.34 26.37 8.49
C ALA A 166 20.22 26.94 9.89
N LEU A 167 21.35 27.45 10.40
CA LEU A 167 21.42 28.39 11.49
C LEU A 167 20.74 29.70 11.11
#